data_ad4538206bbe4a9003cb3bbafc8f3f6a
#
_entry.id   ad4538206bbe4a9003cb3bbafc8f3f6a
#
_cell.length_a   1.000
_cell.length_b   1.000
_cell.length_c   1.000
_cell.angle_alpha   90.00
_cell.angle_beta   90.00
_cell.angle_gamma   90.00
#
_symmetry.space_group_name_H-M   'P 1'
#
loop_
_entity.id
_entity.type
_entity.pdbx_description
1 polymer ?
#
loop_
_entity_poly.entity_id
_entity_poly.type
_entity_poly.pdbx_seq_one_letter_code
_entity_poly.pdbx_strand_id
1 'polypeptide(L)'
;LLIICDTHSPDFVDSKELYEKAKTVVIIDHHRKMVNYIDNAVVFFHEPFASSACEMAAELIQYFGVECRITVADAEALLAGIMLDTKNFVMRSGARTFEAAAYLKKLGADTIAVKNLFSDTLNTYREKSKLIQSAALFHGCAIATTDSDASELRLAAPQAADELLGISGVKASFVLYMMDGVCYISARSLGGFNV
;
A
#
# COMPACT_ATOMS: atom_id res chain seq x y z
N LEU A 1 12.64 -19.26 -12.07
CA LEU A 1 12.45 -17.83 -12.10
C LEU A 1 11.58 -17.41 -10.92
N LEU A 2 12.03 -16.43 -10.16
CA LEU A 2 11.26 -15.75 -9.10
C LEU A 2 11.17 -14.28 -9.46
N ILE A 3 9.96 -13.73 -9.47
CA ILE A 3 9.71 -12.31 -9.63
C ILE A 3 9.26 -11.78 -8.27
N ILE A 4 9.99 -10.82 -7.72
CA ILE A 4 9.71 -10.16 -6.44
C ILE A 4 9.18 -8.78 -6.77
N CYS A 5 7.97 -8.49 -6.33
CA CYS A 5 7.32 -7.21 -6.53
C CYS A 5 7.15 -6.48 -5.20
N ASP A 6 7.25 -5.15 -5.24
CA ASP A 6 6.97 -4.25 -4.12
C ASP A 6 7.93 -4.36 -2.93
N THR A 7 9.05 -5.02 -3.14
CA THR A 7 10.18 -5.01 -2.22
C THR A 7 11.48 -5.36 -2.94
N HIS A 8 12.59 -4.86 -2.44
CA HIS A 8 13.93 -5.24 -2.88
C HIS A 8 14.82 -5.69 -1.70
N SER A 9 14.25 -5.78 -0.50
CA SER A 9 14.97 -6.25 0.69
C SER A 9 14.70 -7.72 0.94
N PRO A 10 15.75 -8.55 1.19
CA PRO A 10 15.56 -9.95 1.52
C PRO A 10 14.80 -10.16 2.84
N ASP A 11 14.74 -9.14 3.71
CA ASP A 11 14.04 -9.19 4.99
C ASP A 11 12.52 -9.15 4.84
N PHE A 12 12.02 -8.56 3.73
CA PHE A 12 10.59 -8.38 3.44
C PHE A 12 10.05 -9.35 2.38
N VAL A 13 10.86 -10.30 1.90
CA VAL A 13 10.37 -11.33 0.99
C VAL A 13 9.46 -12.30 1.75
N ASP A 14 8.23 -12.49 1.26
CA ASP A 14 7.22 -13.35 1.90
C ASP A 14 7.68 -14.79 2.10
N SER A 15 8.40 -15.36 1.13
CA SER A 15 8.94 -16.70 1.22
C SER A 15 10.46 -16.71 1.05
N LYS A 16 11.16 -16.73 2.17
CA LYS A 16 12.64 -16.87 2.18
C LYS A 16 13.09 -18.17 1.52
N GLU A 17 12.33 -19.24 1.72
CA GLU A 17 12.63 -20.54 1.11
C GLU A 17 12.59 -20.50 -0.42
N LEU A 18 11.60 -19.83 -1.01
CA LEU A 18 11.53 -19.67 -2.47
C LEU A 18 12.66 -18.77 -2.98
N TYR A 19 12.98 -17.73 -2.26
CA TYR A 19 14.07 -16.82 -2.61
C TYR A 19 15.43 -17.55 -2.61
N GLU A 20 15.74 -18.31 -1.56
CA GLU A 20 17.00 -19.08 -1.44
C GLU A 20 17.15 -20.15 -2.52
N LYS A 21 16.05 -20.76 -2.97
CA LYS A 21 16.04 -21.80 -4.02
C LYS A 21 16.01 -21.22 -5.44
N ALA A 22 15.71 -19.94 -5.60
CA ALA A 22 15.56 -19.32 -6.91
C ALA A 22 16.91 -19.17 -7.62
N LYS A 23 17.01 -19.74 -8.82
CA LYS A 23 18.22 -19.62 -9.69
C LYS A 23 18.25 -18.29 -10.43
N THR A 24 17.10 -17.66 -10.64
CA THR A 24 16.95 -16.44 -11.40
C THR A 24 15.96 -15.57 -10.66
N VAL A 25 16.36 -14.35 -10.29
CA VAL A 25 15.54 -13.39 -9.55
C VAL A 25 15.36 -12.13 -10.39
N VAL A 26 14.14 -11.65 -10.46
CA VAL A 26 13.76 -10.35 -11.03
C VAL A 26 13.11 -9.52 -9.92
N ILE A 27 13.45 -8.25 -9.83
CA ILE A 27 12.87 -7.31 -8.87
C ILE A 27 12.17 -6.19 -9.61
N ILE A 28 10.95 -5.87 -9.15
CA ILE A 28 10.16 -4.71 -9.59
C ILE A 28 9.73 -3.97 -8.33
N ASP A 29 10.32 -2.81 -8.06
CA ASP A 29 10.07 -2.10 -6.81
C ASP A 29 10.21 -0.58 -6.96
N HIS A 30 9.40 0.17 -6.19
CA HIS A 30 9.37 1.63 -6.17
C HIS A 30 9.77 2.23 -4.82
N HIS A 31 10.06 1.41 -3.81
CA HIS A 31 10.48 1.91 -2.49
C HIS A 31 11.84 2.59 -2.54
N ARG A 32 12.08 3.49 -1.59
CA ARG A 32 13.40 4.09 -1.42
C ARG A 32 14.45 3.00 -1.18
N LYS A 33 15.56 3.06 -1.93
CA LYS A 33 16.60 2.03 -1.88
C LYS A 33 17.15 1.86 -0.46
N MET A 34 17.07 0.64 0.02
CA MET A 34 17.59 0.22 1.32
C MET A 34 19.06 -0.17 1.23
N VAL A 35 19.77 -0.14 2.38
CA VAL A 35 21.17 -0.58 2.46
C VAL A 35 21.25 -2.10 2.25
N ASN A 36 20.33 -2.86 2.90
CA ASN A 36 20.21 -4.30 2.72
C ASN A 36 19.22 -4.58 1.57
N TYR A 37 19.75 -4.87 0.37
CA TYR A 37 18.94 -5.16 -0.81
C TYR A 37 19.45 -6.39 -1.55
N ILE A 38 18.61 -7.01 -2.33
CA ILE A 38 18.93 -8.17 -3.17
C ILE A 38 19.81 -7.70 -4.33
N ASP A 39 21.09 -8.07 -4.33
CA ASP A 39 22.10 -7.63 -5.29
C ASP A 39 22.33 -8.62 -6.43
N ASN A 40 21.81 -9.85 -6.34
CA ASN A 40 22.00 -10.93 -7.31
C ASN A 40 20.84 -11.06 -8.32
N ALA A 41 19.93 -10.07 -8.40
CA ALA A 41 18.87 -10.06 -9.37
C ALA A 41 19.39 -9.86 -10.79
N VAL A 42 18.93 -10.67 -11.76
CA VAL A 42 19.29 -10.52 -13.19
C VAL A 42 18.61 -9.31 -13.82
N VAL A 43 17.46 -8.89 -13.29
CA VAL A 43 16.78 -7.63 -13.59
C VAL A 43 16.41 -6.96 -12.28
N PHE A 44 16.85 -5.73 -12.11
CA PHE A 44 16.52 -4.88 -10.97
C PHE A 44 15.84 -3.62 -11.50
N PHE A 45 14.52 -3.73 -11.72
CA PHE A 45 13.69 -2.60 -12.17
C PHE A 45 13.19 -1.84 -10.94
N HIS A 46 13.88 -0.75 -10.64
CA HIS A 46 13.69 0.03 -9.43
C HIS A 46 13.50 1.51 -9.77
N GLU A 47 12.29 2.02 -9.51
CA GLU A 47 11.86 3.37 -9.86
C GLU A 47 11.23 4.10 -8.65
N PRO A 48 12.02 4.77 -7.80
CA PRO A 48 11.50 5.42 -6.59
C PRO A 48 10.51 6.56 -6.83
N PHE A 49 10.40 7.01 -8.07
CA PHE A 49 9.44 8.05 -8.48
C PHE A 49 8.12 7.48 -9.03
N ALA A 50 8.04 6.17 -9.27
CA ALA A 50 6.79 5.52 -9.58
C ALA A 50 5.86 5.55 -8.36
N SER A 51 4.55 5.65 -8.59
CA SER A 51 3.58 5.71 -7.50
C SER A 51 3.42 4.37 -6.78
N SER A 52 3.62 3.27 -7.50
CA SER A 52 3.43 1.90 -7.00
C SER A 52 4.15 0.87 -7.89
N ALA A 53 4.41 -0.31 -7.36
CA ALA A 53 4.84 -1.45 -8.18
C ALA A 53 3.77 -1.87 -9.22
N CYS A 54 2.49 -1.62 -8.92
CA CYS A 54 1.38 -1.86 -9.85
C CYS A 54 1.41 -0.91 -11.06
N GLU A 55 1.80 0.36 -10.88
CA GLU A 55 2.05 1.29 -11.99
C GLU A 55 3.16 0.73 -12.90
N MET A 56 4.28 0.34 -12.31
CA MET A 56 5.42 -0.23 -13.05
C MET A 56 5.04 -1.50 -13.79
N ALA A 57 4.26 -2.39 -13.17
CA ALA A 57 3.75 -3.60 -13.79
C ALA A 57 2.82 -3.28 -14.97
N ALA A 58 1.89 -2.31 -14.81
CA ALA A 58 0.99 -1.89 -15.87
C ALA A 58 1.74 -1.30 -17.07
N GLU A 59 2.84 -0.58 -16.84
CA GLU A 59 3.73 -0.10 -17.90
C GLU A 59 4.44 -1.24 -18.62
N LEU A 60 5.04 -2.18 -17.88
CA LEU A 60 5.77 -3.32 -18.45
C LEU A 60 4.86 -4.21 -19.32
N ILE A 61 3.64 -4.48 -18.87
CA ILE A 61 2.67 -5.32 -19.58
C ILE A 61 2.41 -4.81 -21.01
N GLN A 62 2.45 -3.50 -21.24
CA GLN A 62 2.24 -2.91 -22.55
C GLN A 62 3.30 -3.33 -23.58
N TYR A 63 4.48 -3.79 -23.12
CA TYR A 63 5.57 -4.22 -23.99
C TYR A 63 5.58 -5.73 -24.27
N PHE A 64 4.78 -6.54 -23.54
CA PHE A 64 4.75 -8.00 -23.73
C PHE A 64 3.91 -8.45 -24.93
N GLY A 65 3.21 -7.54 -25.60
CA GLY A 65 2.45 -7.83 -26.82
C GLY A 65 1.23 -8.73 -26.57
N VAL A 66 0.74 -9.33 -27.66
CA VAL A 66 -0.53 -10.11 -27.67
C VAL A 66 -0.46 -11.44 -26.91
N GLU A 67 0.71 -11.90 -26.56
CA GLU A 67 0.89 -13.16 -25.79
C GLU A 67 0.54 -12.97 -24.31
N CYS A 68 0.66 -11.75 -23.77
CA CYS A 68 0.28 -11.44 -22.41
C CYS A 68 -1.22 -11.10 -22.36
N ARG A 69 -2.04 -12.08 -21.99
CA ARG A 69 -3.49 -11.89 -21.85
C ARG A 69 -3.81 -11.40 -20.45
N ILE A 70 -4.09 -10.11 -20.36
CA ILE A 70 -4.58 -9.49 -19.12
C ILE A 70 -6.10 -9.60 -19.08
N THR A 71 -6.64 -10.19 -18.04
CA THR A 71 -8.07 -10.24 -17.79
C THR A 71 -8.56 -8.94 -17.16
N VAL A 72 -9.89 -8.72 -17.17
CA VAL A 72 -10.49 -7.58 -16.48
C VAL A 72 -10.14 -7.60 -14.99
N ALA A 73 -10.18 -8.79 -14.36
CA ALA A 73 -9.83 -8.94 -12.95
C ALA A 73 -8.36 -8.56 -12.64
N ASP A 74 -7.42 -8.92 -13.53
CA ASP A 74 -6.02 -8.52 -13.40
C ASP A 74 -5.87 -7.00 -13.51
N ALA A 75 -6.58 -6.39 -14.46
CA ALA A 75 -6.57 -4.93 -14.63
C ALA A 75 -7.18 -4.21 -13.43
N GLU A 76 -8.24 -4.76 -12.84
CA GLU A 76 -8.86 -4.24 -11.61
C GLU A 76 -7.92 -4.36 -10.41
N ALA A 77 -7.22 -5.51 -10.27
CA ALA A 77 -6.25 -5.71 -9.19
C ALA A 77 -5.07 -4.73 -9.29
N LEU A 78 -4.51 -4.53 -10.49
CA LEU A 78 -3.44 -3.55 -10.71
C LEU A 78 -3.92 -2.11 -10.43
N LEU A 79 -5.14 -1.77 -10.88
CA LEU A 79 -5.72 -0.45 -10.58
C LEU A 79 -5.96 -0.26 -9.09
N ALA A 80 -6.40 -1.31 -8.38
CA ALA A 80 -6.54 -1.28 -6.93
C ALA A 80 -5.21 -1.00 -6.23
N GLY A 81 -4.11 -1.64 -6.64
CA GLY A 81 -2.78 -1.38 -6.09
C GLY A 81 -2.33 0.05 -6.31
N ILE A 82 -2.52 0.61 -7.52
CA ILE A 82 -2.25 2.04 -7.78
C ILE A 82 -3.07 2.93 -6.85
N MET A 83 -4.37 2.67 -6.71
CA MET A 83 -5.26 3.47 -5.85
C MET A 83 -4.88 3.37 -4.37
N LEU A 84 -4.40 2.21 -3.91
CA LEU A 84 -3.96 2.00 -2.53
C LEU A 84 -2.75 2.88 -2.20
N ASP A 85 -1.69 2.79 -2.98
CA ASP A 85 -0.43 3.51 -2.74
C ASP A 85 -0.55 5.02 -2.93
N THR A 86 -1.40 5.42 -3.87
CA THR A 86 -1.64 6.84 -4.16
C THR A 86 -2.72 7.48 -3.29
N LYS A 87 -3.34 6.72 -2.37
CA LYS A 87 -4.51 7.17 -1.62
C LYS A 87 -5.57 7.77 -2.55
N ASN A 88 -6.03 6.96 -3.52
CA ASN A 88 -6.98 7.36 -4.57
C ASN A 88 -6.47 8.55 -5.42
N PHE A 89 -5.24 8.45 -5.91
CA PHE A 89 -4.58 9.47 -6.75
C PHE A 89 -4.31 10.82 -6.06
N VAL A 90 -4.38 10.88 -4.72
CA VAL A 90 -4.10 12.10 -3.96
C VAL A 90 -2.60 12.28 -3.70
N MET A 91 -1.87 11.17 -3.48
CA MET A 91 -0.46 11.20 -3.12
C MET A 91 0.41 10.55 -4.19
N ARG A 92 1.60 11.12 -4.45
CA ARG A 92 2.62 10.56 -5.35
C ARG A 92 2.15 10.25 -6.77
N SER A 93 1.05 10.85 -7.23
CA SER A 93 0.50 10.61 -8.56
C SER A 93 1.14 11.55 -9.58
N GLY A 94 1.87 11.00 -10.53
CA GLY A 94 2.41 11.70 -11.68
C GLY A 94 1.62 11.42 -12.96
N ALA A 95 2.03 12.01 -14.08
CA ALA A 95 1.40 11.73 -15.38
C ALA A 95 1.42 10.23 -15.71
N ARG A 96 2.54 9.54 -15.47
CA ARG A 96 2.68 8.09 -15.67
C ARG A 96 1.62 7.28 -14.91
N THR A 97 1.29 7.69 -13.66
CA THR A 97 0.26 7.03 -12.84
C THR A 97 -1.11 7.09 -13.52
N PHE A 98 -1.48 8.26 -14.07
CA PHE A 98 -2.76 8.42 -14.80
C PHE A 98 -2.74 7.69 -16.15
N GLU A 99 -1.63 7.64 -16.86
CA GLU A 99 -1.46 6.87 -18.09
C GLU A 99 -1.62 5.37 -17.84
N ALA A 100 -0.98 4.83 -16.79
CA ALA A 100 -1.15 3.45 -16.36
C ALA A 100 -2.61 3.15 -15.99
N ALA A 101 -3.26 4.02 -15.21
CA ALA A 101 -4.67 3.88 -14.86
C ALA A 101 -5.58 3.94 -16.10
N ALA A 102 -5.31 4.84 -17.05
CA ALA A 102 -6.05 4.92 -18.31
C ALA A 102 -5.88 3.66 -19.16
N TYR A 103 -4.68 3.08 -19.20
CA TYR A 103 -4.42 1.80 -19.86
C TYR A 103 -5.26 0.67 -19.25
N LEU A 104 -5.24 0.54 -17.90
CA LEU A 104 -6.03 -0.47 -17.20
C LEU A 104 -7.55 -0.29 -17.44
N LYS A 105 -8.01 0.96 -17.51
CA LYS A 105 -9.40 1.25 -17.92
C LYS A 105 -9.73 0.79 -19.34
N LYS A 106 -8.81 0.93 -20.29
CA LYS A 106 -8.97 0.41 -21.67
C LYS A 106 -9.05 -1.11 -21.71
N LEU A 107 -8.39 -1.81 -20.76
CA LEU A 107 -8.48 -3.26 -20.59
C LEU A 107 -9.80 -3.71 -19.92
N GLY A 108 -10.64 -2.77 -19.50
CA GLY A 108 -11.97 -3.05 -18.97
C GLY A 108 -12.10 -2.94 -17.45
N ALA A 109 -11.05 -2.51 -16.72
CA ALA A 109 -11.13 -2.36 -15.26
C ALA A 109 -12.32 -1.45 -14.87
N ASP A 110 -13.19 -1.96 -13.97
CA ASP A 110 -14.31 -1.20 -13.43
C ASP A 110 -13.92 -0.56 -12.09
N THR A 111 -13.99 0.76 -12.04
CA THR A 111 -13.68 1.53 -10.82
C THR A 111 -14.65 1.26 -9.67
N ILE A 112 -15.88 0.82 -9.95
CA ILE A 112 -16.85 0.43 -8.91
C ILE A 112 -16.41 -0.91 -8.32
N ALA A 113 -16.04 -1.89 -9.17
CA ALA A 113 -15.49 -3.16 -8.70
C ALA A 113 -14.22 -2.96 -7.87
N VAL A 114 -13.30 -2.12 -8.34
CA VAL A 114 -12.09 -1.75 -7.59
C VAL A 114 -12.42 -1.11 -6.24
N LYS A 115 -13.36 -0.17 -6.19
CA LYS A 115 -13.81 0.44 -4.92
C LYS A 115 -14.35 -0.59 -3.94
N ASN A 116 -15.08 -1.60 -4.43
CA ASN A 116 -15.64 -2.65 -3.59
C ASN A 116 -14.56 -3.53 -2.93
N LEU A 117 -13.37 -3.64 -3.52
CA LEU A 117 -12.23 -4.34 -2.90
C LEU A 117 -11.77 -3.67 -1.59
N PHE A 118 -12.03 -2.38 -1.43
CA PHE A 118 -11.68 -1.60 -0.23
C PHE A 118 -12.87 -1.42 0.72
N SER A 119 -13.95 -2.19 0.53
CA SER A 119 -15.13 -2.07 1.38
C SER A 119 -14.87 -2.67 2.76
N ASP A 120 -15.13 -1.91 3.79
CA ASP A 120 -15.03 -2.36 5.17
C ASP A 120 -16.24 -3.23 5.57
N THR A 121 -16.04 -4.16 6.48
CA THR A 121 -17.15 -4.76 7.19
C THR A 121 -17.75 -3.74 8.17
N LEU A 122 -19.01 -3.94 8.56
CA LEU A 122 -19.64 -3.07 9.55
C LEU A 122 -18.86 -3.06 10.89
N ASN A 123 -18.25 -4.19 11.26
CA ASN A 123 -17.46 -4.28 12.49
C ASN A 123 -16.17 -3.50 12.38
N THR A 124 -15.41 -3.65 11.29
CA THR A 124 -14.19 -2.85 11.01
C THR A 124 -14.53 -1.35 11.02
N TYR A 125 -15.63 -0.96 10.37
CA TYR A 125 -16.09 0.43 10.34
C TYR A 125 -16.43 0.97 11.73
N ARG A 126 -17.09 0.15 12.59
CA ARG A 126 -17.40 0.53 13.97
C ARG A 126 -16.15 0.75 14.82
N GLU A 127 -15.19 -0.19 14.75
CA GLU A 127 -13.93 -0.05 15.50
C GLU A 127 -13.12 1.17 15.02
N LYS A 128 -13.03 1.39 13.71
CA LYS A 128 -12.44 2.60 13.12
C LYS A 128 -13.11 3.88 13.63
N SER A 129 -14.44 3.92 13.63
CA SER A 129 -15.20 5.08 14.11
C SER A 129 -14.96 5.36 15.60
N LYS A 130 -14.88 4.32 16.45
CA LYS A 130 -14.55 4.47 17.88
C LYS A 130 -13.15 5.07 18.07
N LEU A 131 -12.17 4.57 17.33
CA LEU A 131 -10.80 5.11 17.34
C LEU A 131 -10.76 6.59 16.95
N ILE A 132 -11.44 6.97 15.87
CA ILE A 132 -11.49 8.37 15.44
C ILE A 132 -12.17 9.25 16.49
N GLN A 133 -13.26 8.78 17.11
CA GLN A 133 -13.95 9.51 18.18
C GLN A 133 -13.13 9.66 19.46
N SER A 134 -12.23 8.72 19.76
CA SER A 134 -11.34 8.79 20.92
C SER A 134 -10.16 9.72 20.72
N ALA A 135 -9.95 10.23 19.51
CA ALA A 135 -8.75 11.00 19.19
C ALA A 135 -8.66 12.32 19.93
N ALA A 136 -7.52 12.57 20.54
CA ALA A 136 -7.16 13.86 21.13
C ALA A 136 -6.13 14.58 20.25
N LEU A 137 -6.25 15.91 20.17
CA LEU A 137 -5.29 16.73 19.43
C LEU A 137 -4.24 17.31 20.38
N PHE A 138 -2.97 17.11 20.04
CA PHE A 138 -1.84 17.63 20.82
C PHE A 138 -0.72 18.11 19.89
N HIS A 139 -0.43 19.42 19.92
CA HIS A 139 0.64 20.05 19.12
C HIS A 139 0.63 19.70 17.62
N GLY A 140 -0.55 19.58 17.02
CA GLY A 140 -0.71 19.21 15.60
C GLY A 140 -0.61 17.70 15.34
N CYS A 141 -0.58 16.89 16.40
CA CYS A 141 -0.72 15.44 16.32
C CYS A 141 -2.13 15.03 16.75
N ALA A 142 -2.72 14.06 16.05
CA ALA A 142 -3.92 13.35 16.47
C ALA A 142 -3.52 12.02 17.10
N ILE A 143 -3.92 11.78 18.34
CA ILE A 143 -3.56 10.57 19.08
C ILE A 143 -4.86 9.87 19.50
N ALA A 144 -5.04 8.64 19.07
CA ALA A 144 -6.17 7.80 19.41
C ALA A 144 -5.71 6.51 20.10
N THR A 145 -6.49 6.09 21.10
CA THR A 145 -6.23 4.84 21.83
C THR A 145 -7.51 4.06 22.01
N THR A 146 -7.42 2.76 22.20
CA THR A 146 -8.56 1.91 22.52
C THR A 146 -8.14 0.80 23.48
N ASP A 147 -9.08 0.43 24.36
CA ASP A 147 -8.97 -0.75 25.23
C ASP A 147 -9.67 -1.99 24.60
N SER A 148 -10.18 -1.87 23.36
CA SER A 148 -10.76 -2.99 22.61
C SER A 148 -9.65 -4.00 22.26
N ASP A 149 -10.00 -5.29 22.29
CA ASP A 149 -9.17 -6.42 21.85
C ASP A 149 -9.69 -7.04 20.54
N ALA A 150 -10.55 -6.33 19.82
CA ALA A 150 -11.16 -6.81 18.58
C ALA A 150 -10.11 -7.09 17.50
N SER A 151 -10.23 -8.23 16.83
CA SER A 151 -9.34 -8.65 15.73
C SER A 151 -9.33 -7.66 14.57
N GLU A 152 -10.43 -6.93 14.39
CA GLU A 152 -10.62 -5.89 13.37
C GLU A 152 -9.67 -4.71 13.53
N LEU A 153 -9.07 -4.52 14.71
CA LEU A 153 -8.12 -3.42 14.97
C LEU A 153 -6.88 -3.47 14.06
N ARG A 154 -6.49 -4.66 13.59
CA ARG A 154 -5.39 -4.79 12.62
C ARG A 154 -5.65 -4.00 11.33
N LEU A 155 -6.91 -3.91 10.90
CA LEU A 155 -7.33 -3.14 9.73
C LEU A 155 -7.84 -1.74 10.11
N ALA A 156 -8.61 -1.64 11.20
CA ALA A 156 -9.24 -0.40 11.62
C ALA A 156 -8.23 0.66 12.08
N ALA A 157 -7.16 0.27 12.78
CA ALA A 157 -6.20 1.24 13.32
C ALA A 157 -5.37 1.96 12.23
N PRO A 158 -4.79 1.27 11.22
CA PRO A 158 -4.16 1.94 10.09
C PRO A 158 -5.10 2.88 9.33
N GLN A 159 -6.35 2.44 9.09
CA GLN A 159 -7.36 3.25 8.41
C GLN A 159 -7.76 4.49 9.25
N ALA A 160 -7.92 4.32 10.56
CA ALA A 160 -8.20 5.43 11.47
C ALA A 160 -7.05 6.45 11.48
N ALA A 161 -5.79 5.98 11.46
CA ALA A 161 -4.63 6.87 11.37
C ALA A 161 -4.62 7.67 10.05
N ASP A 162 -4.96 7.04 8.92
CA ASP A 162 -5.08 7.73 7.63
C ASP A 162 -6.20 8.78 7.65
N GLU A 163 -7.38 8.48 8.22
CA GLU A 163 -8.49 9.44 8.33
C GLU A 163 -8.18 10.61 9.28
N LEU A 164 -7.56 10.32 10.43
CA LEU A 164 -7.14 11.36 11.39
C LEU A 164 -6.13 12.33 10.77
N LEU A 165 -5.24 11.85 9.90
CA LEU A 165 -4.29 12.71 9.18
C LEU A 165 -4.98 13.68 8.22
N GLY A 166 -6.22 13.37 7.77
CA GLY A 166 -7.05 14.25 6.92
C GLY A 166 -7.70 15.42 7.66
N ILE A 167 -7.61 15.47 9.00
CA ILE A 167 -8.21 16.55 9.78
C ILE A 167 -7.37 17.83 9.65
N SER A 168 -8.05 18.97 9.44
CA SER A 168 -7.38 20.26 9.32
C SER A 168 -6.51 20.58 10.55
N GLY A 169 -5.24 20.94 10.30
CA GLY A 169 -4.26 21.24 11.35
C GLY A 169 -3.52 20.02 11.92
N VAL A 170 -3.89 18.79 11.53
CA VAL A 170 -3.15 17.59 11.89
C VAL A 170 -1.98 17.40 10.93
N LYS A 171 -0.78 17.22 11.48
CA LYS A 171 0.47 17.00 10.75
C LYS A 171 0.96 15.55 10.88
N ALA A 172 0.57 14.87 11.96
CA ALA A 172 0.84 13.46 12.19
C ALA A 172 -0.30 12.83 12.99
N SER A 173 -0.54 11.55 12.80
CA SER A 173 -1.54 10.77 13.53
C SER A 173 -0.92 9.51 14.10
N PHE A 174 -1.37 9.14 15.29
CA PHE A 174 -0.91 7.96 16.03
C PHE A 174 -2.13 7.23 16.58
N VAL A 175 -2.27 5.97 16.22
CA VAL A 175 -3.32 5.10 16.76
C VAL A 175 -2.66 3.93 17.47
N LEU A 176 -2.94 3.81 18.77
CA LEU A 176 -2.35 2.80 19.63
C LEU A 176 -3.42 1.81 20.09
N TYR A 177 -3.12 0.53 20.03
CA TYR A 177 -4.00 -0.53 20.53
C TYR A 177 -3.20 -1.72 21.04
N MET A 178 -3.80 -2.49 21.93
CA MET A 178 -3.22 -3.72 22.47
C MET A 178 -3.79 -4.93 21.74
N MET A 179 -2.94 -5.90 21.43
CA MET A 179 -3.36 -7.21 20.92
C MET A 179 -2.37 -8.27 21.40
N ASP A 180 -2.86 -9.36 21.95
CA ASP A 180 -2.04 -10.46 22.46
C ASP A 180 -0.93 -10.00 23.45
N GLY A 181 -1.21 -8.98 24.25
CA GLY A 181 -0.27 -8.41 25.21
C GLY A 181 0.82 -7.52 24.61
N VAL A 182 0.75 -7.24 23.30
CA VAL A 182 1.68 -6.36 22.58
C VAL A 182 0.98 -5.06 22.20
N CYS A 183 1.67 -3.93 22.41
CA CYS A 183 1.21 -2.62 21.96
C CYS A 183 1.59 -2.41 20.48
N TYR A 184 0.60 -2.21 19.66
CA TYR A 184 0.75 -1.84 18.24
C TYR A 184 0.50 -0.35 18.06
N ILE A 185 1.29 0.26 17.17
CA ILE A 185 1.17 1.68 16.83
C ILE A 185 1.05 1.81 15.32
N SER A 186 -0.04 2.42 14.86
CA SER A 186 -0.17 2.87 13.48
C SER A 186 0.09 4.37 13.43
N ALA A 187 1.16 4.78 12.75
CA ALA A 187 1.56 6.18 12.64
C ALA A 187 1.52 6.65 11.19
N ARG A 188 1.12 7.91 10.98
CA ARG A 188 1.09 8.58 9.68
C ARG A 188 1.60 10.01 9.80
N SER A 189 2.20 10.53 8.72
CA SER A 189 2.69 11.91 8.66
C SER A 189 2.60 12.48 7.25
N LEU A 190 2.38 13.77 7.15
CA LEU A 190 2.43 14.52 5.88
C LEU A 190 3.86 14.94 5.48
N GLY A 191 4.90 14.29 6.05
CA GLY A 191 6.30 14.53 5.71
C GLY A 191 7.03 15.54 6.60
N GLY A 192 6.34 16.19 7.53
CA GLY A 192 6.97 17.09 8.52
C GLY A 192 7.55 16.37 9.75
N PHE A 193 7.16 15.14 9.97
CA PHE A 193 7.62 14.26 11.04
C PHE A 193 8.08 12.93 10.46
N ASN A 194 9.16 12.40 10.99
CA ASN A 194 9.59 11.03 10.69
C ASN A 194 8.86 10.10 11.70
N VAL A 195 7.92 9.30 11.19
CA VAL A 195 7.07 8.38 11.95
C VAL A 195 7.33 6.95 11.54
#